data_b4de7b3db48a7d3be5f6b212374de4bb
#
_entry.id   b4de7b3db48a7d3be5f6b212374de4bb
#
_cell.length_a   1.000
_cell.length_b   1.000
_cell.length_c   1.000
_cell.angle_alpha   90.00
_cell.angle_beta   90.00
_cell.angle_gamma   90.00
#
_symmetry.space_group_name_H-M   'P 1'
#
loop_
_entity.id
_entity.type
_entity.pdbx_description
1 polymer ?
#
loop_
_entity_poly.entity_id
_entity_poly.type
_entity_poly.pdbx_seq_one_letter_code
_entity_poly.pdbx_strand_id
1 'polypeptide(L)'
;MSKTKTPGPKLHATSSNVQIGIASKDRAAIAQGLSHLLADTYTLYLTTHNFHWNVTGPMFNTLHLMFMTQYTELWNAVDPVAERIRALGYAAPGSYTAYGQLTKLDDVPLIPPKADEMVRILVKGNEAVAATARELLPLTEKAGDQPTTDLLSARMDIHEKSAWMLRSLLEG
;
A
#
# COMPACT_ATOMS: atom_id res chain seq x y z
N MET A 1 11.51 -18.50 -9.92
CA MET A 1 10.50 -19.50 -9.53
C MET A 1 9.21 -18.75 -9.24
N SER A 2 8.17 -18.92 -10.06
CA SER A 2 6.86 -18.30 -9.84
C SER A 2 6.25 -18.90 -8.57
N LYS A 3 6.08 -18.10 -7.51
CA LYS A 3 5.33 -18.52 -6.33
C LYS A 3 3.87 -18.70 -6.76
N THR A 4 3.34 -19.92 -6.72
CA THR A 4 1.90 -20.14 -6.74
C THR A 4 1.30 -19.44 -5.52
N LYS A 5 0.67 -18.27 -5.74
CA LYS A 5 0.03 -17.53 -4.63
C LYS A 5 -1.11 -18.38 -4.08
N THR A 6 -1.00 -18.77 -2.83
CA THR A 6 -2.13 -19.31 -2.05
C THR A 6 -3.26 -18.29 -2.08
N PRO A 7 -4.54 -18.70 -2.18
CA PRO A 7 -5.67 -17.78 -2.12
C PRO A 7 -5.54 -16.87 -0.89
N GLY A 8 -5.71 -15.57 -1.08
CA GLY A 8 -5.65 -14.59 0.01
C GLY A 8 -6.70 -14.88 1.10
N PRO A 9 -6.52 -14.33 2.30
CA PRO A 9 -7.45 -14.54 3.41
C PRO A 9 -8.86 -14.08 3.01
N LYS A 10 -9.86 -14.88 3.37
CA LYS A 10 -11.26 -14.52 3.17
C LYS A 10 -11.62 -13.34 4.08
N LEU A 11 -12.34 -12.37 3.53
CA LEU A 11 -12.92 -11.30 4.32
C LEU A 11 -13.88 -11.86 5.37
N HIS A 12 -13.71 -11.40 6.61
CA HIS A 12 -14.64 -11.71 7.70
C HIS A 12 -15.54 -10.51 7.94
N ALA A 13 -16.86 -10.68 7.68
CA ALA A 13 -17.86 -9.69 8.07
C ALA A 13 -17.89 -9.59 9.60
N THR A 14 -17.80 -8.35 10.13
CA THR A 14 -17.81 -8.08 11.56
C THR A 14 -19.13 -7.45 12.02
N SER A 15 -19.96 -6.96 11.08
CA SER A 15 -21.28 -6.45 11.33
C SER A 15 -22.16 -6.67 10.12
N SER A 16 -23.35 -7.26 10.35
CA SER A 16 -24.39 -7.40 9.32
C SER A 16 -25.26 -6.13 9.17
N ASN A 17 -25.18 -5.20 10.12
CA ASN A 17 -26.10 -4.05 10.22
C ASN A 17 -25.48 -2.72 9.74
N VAL A 18 -24.48 -2.74 8.88
CA VAL A 18 -23.94 -1.50 8.31
C VAL A 18 -24.91 -0.95 7.25
N GLN A 19 -25.52 0.22 7.54
CA GLN A 19 -26.51 0.87 6.68
C GLN A 19 -26.01 2.28 6.29
N ILE A 20 -25.09 2.32 5.35
CA ILE A 20 -24.47 3.57 4.87
C ILE A 20 -24.85 3.87 3.41
N GLY A 21 -25.93 3.28 2.90
CA GLY A 21 -26.40 3.51 1.54
C GLY A 21 -25.63 2.73 0.46
N ILE A 22 -24.67 1.87 0.82
CA ILE A 22 -23.88 1.04 -0.10
C ILE A 22 -24.34 -0.42 0.03
N ALA A 23 -24.63 -1.06 -1.10
CA ALA A 23 -25.07 -2.45 -1.12
C ALA A 23 -24.01 -3.40 -0.51
N SER A 24 -24.44 -4.43 0.21
CA SER A 24 -23.54 -5.36 0.93
C SER A 24 -22.48 -5.99 0.02
N LYS A 25 -22.85 -6.38 -1.20
CA LYS A 25 -21.91 -6.97 -2.18
C LYS A 25 -20.81 -5.98 -2.60
N ASP A 26 -21.17 -4.69 -2.74
CA ASP A 26 -20.23 -3.66 -3.15
C ASP A 26 -19.30 -3.29 -1.99
N ARG A 27 -19.84 -3.22 -0.76
CA ARG A 27 -19.04 -3.06 0.47
C ARG A 27 -18.01 -4.20 0.61
N ALA A 28 -18.40 -5.46 0.32
CA ALA A 28 -17.49 -6.60 0.37
C ALA A 28 -16.36 -6.48 -0.65
N ALA A 29 -16.70 -6.14 -1.89
CA ALA A 29 -15.72 -6.00 -2.97
C ALA A 29 -14.75 -4.83 -2.72
N ILE A 30 -15.25 -3.68 -2.22
CA ILE A 30 -14.43 -2.53 -1.85
C ILE A 30 -13.49 -2.89 -0.69
N ALA A 31 -14.01 -3.53 0.37
CA ALA A 31 -13.20 -3.97 1.52
C ALA A 31 -12.11 -4.97 1.10
N GLN A 32 -12.38 -5.86 0.14
CA GLN A 32 -11.37 -6.76 -0.42
C GLN A 32 -10.28 -5.98 -1.15
N GLY A 33 -10.63 -5.02 -2.00
CA GLY A 33 -9.65 -4.18 -2.69
C GLY A 33 -8.82 -3.33 -1.72
N LEU A 34 -9.45 -2.72 -0.71
CA LEU A 34 -8.75 -2.00 0.35
C LEU A 34 -7.80 -2.90 1.16
N SER A 35 -8.13 -4.20 1.33
CA SER A 35 -7.23 -5.16 2.00
C SER A 35 -5.95 -5.41 1.20
N HIS A 36 -6.02 -5.42 -0.14
CA HIS A 36 -4.83 -5.43 -1.00
C HIS A 36 -4.02 -4.13 -0.88
N LEU A 37 -4.70 -2.98 -0.93
CA LEU A 37 -4.04 -1.68 -0.76
C LEU A 37 -3.35 -1.56 0.60
N LEU A 38 -3.99 -2.02 1.68
CA LEU A 38 -3.41 -2.05 3.02
C LEU A 38 -2.14 -2.91 3.07
N ALA A 39 -2.19 -4.10 2.47
CA ALA A 39 -1.05 -5.02 2.42
C ALA A 39 0.11 -4.44 1.60
N ASP A 40 -0.18 -3.83 0.45
CA ASP A 40 0.83 -3.15 -0.38
C ASP A 40 1.45 -1.96 0.37
N THR A 41 0.63 -1.13 1.03
CA THR A 41 1.10 0.02 1.82
C THR A 41 2.01 -0.44 2.97
N TYR A 42 1.61 -1.49 3.71
CA TYR A 42 2.41 -2.00 4.82
C TYR A 42 3.71 -2.65 4.35
N THR A 43 3.68 -3.38 3.24
CA THR A 43 4.88 -3.97 2.63
C THR A 43 5.85 -2.89 2.17
N LEU A 44 5.35 -1.83 1.51
CA LEU A 44 6.17 -0.69 1.09
C LEU A 44 6.73 0.07 2.30
N TYR A 45 5.94 0.26 3.36
CA TYR A 45 6.41 0.82 4.62
C TYR A 45 7.61 0.05 5.17
N LEU A 46 7.48 -1.27 5.33
CA LEU A 46 8.55 -2.11 5.86
C LEU A 46 9.80 -2.06 4.98
N THR A 47 9.63 -2.09 3.66
CA THR A 47 10.74 -1.98 2.70
C THR A 47 11.47 -0.65 2.82
N THR A 48 10.72 0.46 2.86
CA THR A 48 11.28 1.81 2.98
C THR A 48 12.01 1.99 4.32
N HIS A 49 11.44 1.48 5.40
CA HIS A 49 12.03 1.56 6.74
C HIS A 49 13.30 0.69 6.84
N ASN A 50 13.29 -0.50 6.23
CA ASN A 50 14.50 -1.33 6.12
C ASN A 50 15.61 -0.61 5.35
N PHE A 51 15.28 0.03 4.23
CA PHE A 51 16.26 0.78 3.44
C PHE A 51 16.77 2.03 4.15
N HIS A 52 15.93 2.72 4.94
CA HIS A 52 16.36 3.80 5.81
C HIS A 52 17.46 3.37 6.78
N TRP A 53 17.35 2.18 7.38
CA TRP A 53 18.38 1.66 8.28
C TRP A 53 19.66 1.25 7.56
N ASN A 54 19.55 0.72 6.34
CA ASN A 54 20.64 -0.01 5.68
C ASN A 54 21.29 0.75 4.53
N VAL A 55 20.81 1.93 4.16
CA VAL A 55 21.39 2.73 3.08
C VAL A 55 22.80 3.18 3.46
N THR A 56 23.72 3.16 2.49
CA THR A 56 25.12 3.59 2.63
C THR A 56 25.57 4.32 1.37
N GLY A 57 26.73 4.97 1.43
CA GLY A 57 27.37 5.61 0.27
C GLY A 57 27.27 7.13 0.25
N PRO A 58 27.68 7.78 -0.83
CA PRO A 58 27.78 9.24 -0.92
C PRO A 58 26.45 9.98 -0.68
N MET A 59 25.33 9.34 -1.06
CA MET A 59 23.98 9.90 -0.87
C MET A 59 23.34 9.52 0.46
N PHE A 60 24.09 8.93 1.40
CA PHE A 60 23.57 8.43 2.67
C PHE A 60 22.61 9.42 3.37
N ASN A 61 23.07 10.63 3.66
CA ASN A 61 22.28 11.58 4.43
C ASN A 61 20.97 11.96 3.70
N THR A 62 21.05 12.22 2.40
CA THR A 62 19.88 12.58 1.60
C THR A 62 18.86 11.46 1.55
N LEU A 63 19.29 10.23 1.26
CA LEU A 63 18.41 9.07 1.15
C LEU A 63 17.85 8.64 2.51
N HIS A 64 18.67 8.66 3.56
CA HIS A 64 18.25 8.34 4.91
C HIS A 64 17.09 9.25 5.37
N LEU A 65 17.20 10.55 5.15
CA LEU A 65 16.14 11.53 5.50
C LEU A 65 14.92 11.39 4.58
N MET A 66 15.12 11.18 3.28
CA MET A 66 14.02 10.97 2.33
C MET A 66 13.23 9.72 2.68
N PHE A 67 13.90 8.59 2.94
CA PHE A 67 13.24 7.36 3.33
C PHE A 67 12.49 7.50 4.66
N MET A 68 13.04 8.27 5.63
CA MET A 68 12.35 8.59 6.88
C MET A 68 11.03 9.34 6.62
N THR A 69 11.05 10.33 5.76
CA THR A 69 9.83 11.06 5.39
C THR A 69 8.80 10.15 4.76
N GLN A 70 9.24 9.28 3.83
CA GLN A 70 8.36 8.37 3.11
C GLN A 70 7.78 7.28 4.01
N TYR A 71 8.61 6.60 4.85
CA TYR A 71 8.05 5.57 5.72
C TYR A 71 7.13 6.14 6.81
N THR A 72 7.36 7.36 7.27
CA THR A 72 6.48 8.02 8.22
C THR A 72 5.11 8.33 7.60
N GLU A 73 5.11 8.80 6.36
CA GLU A 73 3.87 8.99 5.59
C GLU A 73 3.11 7.68 5.40
N LEU A 74 3.81 6.61 4.98
CA LEU A 74 3.22 5.28 4.80
C LEU A 74 2.63 4.73 6.09
N TRP A 75 3.32 4.90 7.22
CA TRP A 75 2.81 4.53 8.54
C TRP A 75 1.49 5.24 8.87
N ASN A 76 1.44 6.55 8.64
CA ASN A 76 0.23 7.35 8.88
C ASN A 76 -0.92 6.97 7.93
N ALA A 77 -0.63 6.38 6.77
CA ALA A 77 -1.63 5.94 5.82
C ALA A 77 -2.28 4.59 6.18
N VAL A 78 -1.63 3.77 7.00
CA VAL A 78 -2.11 2.43 7.36
C VAL A 78 -3.48 2.51 8.07
N ASP A 79 -3.61 3.35 9.08
CA ASP A 79 -4.83 3.46 9.88
C ASP A 79 -6.05 3.90 9.05
N PRO A 80 -6.00 4.98 8.27
CA PRO A 80 -7.15 5.39 7.46
C PRO A 80 -7.65 4.30 6.50
N VAL A 81 -6.74 3.52 5.91
CA VAL A 81 -7.11 2.41 5.03
C VAL A 81 -7.75 1.26 5.83
N ALA A 82 -7.15 0.88 6.95
CA ALA A 82 -7.66 -0.19 7.81
C ALA A 82 -9.03 0.18 8.41
N GLU A 83 -9.19 1.41 8.90
CA GLU A 83 -10.43 1.91 9.48
C GLU A 83 -11.54 2.03 8.42
N ARG A 84 -11.19 2.35 7.16
CA ARG A 84 -12.18 2.34 6.08
C ARG A 84 -12.73 0.93 5.84
N ILE A 85 -11.90 -0.12 5.87
CA ILE A 85 -12.34 -1.52 5.82
C ILE A 85 -13.32 -1.80 6.97
N ARG A 86 -13.01 -1.31 8.18
CA ARG A 86 -13.86 -1.46 9.37
C ARG A 86 -15.20 -0.75 9.21
N ALA A 87 -15.21 0.47 8.69
CA ALA A 87 -16.43 1.25 8.42
C ALA A 87 -17.34 0.57 7.40
N LEU A 88 -16.79 -0.19 6.45
CA LEU A 88 -17.54 -0.99 5.49
C LEU A 88 -18.15 -2.28 6.10
N GLY A 89 -17.79 -2.63 7.36
CA GLY A 89 -18.35 -3.77 8.11
C GLY A 89 -17.49 -5.04 8.05
N TYR A 90 -16.21 -4.94 7.73
CA TYR A 90 -15.29 -6.08 7.60
C TYR A 90 -14.09 -5.96 8.54
N ALA A 91 -13.45 -7.10 8.85
CA ALA A 91 -12.19 -7.11 9.58
C ALA A 91 -11.06 -6.65 8.66
N ALA A 92 -10.23 -5.71 9.15
CA ALA A 92 -8.99 -5.35 8.47
C ALA A 92 -7.93 -6.45 8.70
N PRO A 93 -7.20 -6.90 7.67
CA PRO A 93 -6.08 -7.82 7.85
C PRO A 93 -4.95 -7.14 8.62
N GLY A 94 -4.26 -7.88 9.52
CA GLY A 94 -3.23 -7.30 10.38
C GLY A 94 -2.15 -8.31 10.79
N SER A 95 -1.73 -9.21 9.90
CA SER A 95 -0.63 -10.14 10.16
C SER A 95 0.33 -10.23 8.98
N TYR A 96 1.60 -10.56 9.25
CA TYR A 96 2.60 -10.76 8.18
C TYR A 96 2.16 -11.82 7.17
N THR A 97 1.55 -12.92 7.64
CA THR A 97 1.01 -13.96 6.74
C THR A 97 -0.08 -13.42 5.83
N ALA A 98 -1.04 -12.66 6.37
CA ALA A 98 -2.12 -12.07 5.59
C ALA A 98 -1.56 -11.04 4.58
N TYR A 99 -0.66 -10.17 5.00
CA TYR A 99 -0.03 -9.21 4.11
C TYR A 99 0.78 -9.88 3.01
N GLY A 100 1.57 -10.91 3.31
CA GLY A 100 2.32 -11.66 2.30
C GLY A 100 1.45 -12.38 1.26
N GLN A 101 0.21 -12.73 1.62
CA GLN A 101 -0.77 -13.31 0.67
C GLN A 101 -1.47 -12.26 -0.20
N LEU A 102 -1.71 -11.06 0.35
CA LEU A 102 -2.49 -9.99 -0.28
C LEU A 102 -1.63 -9.04 -1.11
N THR A 103 -0.38 -8.79 -0.71
CA THR A 103 0.47 -7.82 -1.39
C THR A 103 0.86 -8.25 -2.81
N LYS A 104 0.95 -7.26 -3.70
CA LYS A 104 1.52 -7.42 -5.05
C LYS A 104 3.03 -7.14 -5.07
N LEU A 105 3.56 -6.54 -4.01
CA LEU A 105 4.97 -6.18 -3.91
C LEU A 105 5.82 -7.42 -3.60
N ASP A 106 7.07 -7.38 -4.05
CA ASP A 106 8.08 -8.35 -3.68
C ASP A 106 8.54 -8.15 -2.22
N ASP A 107 9.03 -9.21 -1.63
CA ASP A 107 9.63 -9.19 -0.30
C ASP A 107 10.93 -8.38 -0.28
N VAL A 108 11.28 -7.80 0.86
CA VAL A 108 12.55 -7.09 1.04
C VAL A 108 13.72 -8.06 0.82
N PRO A 109 14.72 -7.69 0.02
CA PRO A 109 15.91 -8.52 -0.14
C PRO A 109 16.60 -8.79 1.21
N LEU A 110 16.94 -10.06 1.49
CA LEU A 110 17.63 -10.46 2.72
C LEU A 110 18.98 -9.75 2.90
N ILE A 111 19.68 -9.48 1.79
CA ILE A 111 20.90 -8.70 1.78
C ILE A 111 20.54 -7.32 1.25
N PRO A 112 20.79 -6.25 2.02
CA PRO A 112 20.47 -4.89 1.57
C PRO A 112 21.18 -4.58 0.25
N PRO A 113 20.46 -4.14 -0.80
CA PRO A 113 21.05 -3.78 -2.06
C PRO A 113 21.80 -2.43 -1.97
N LYS A 114 22.51 -2.04 -3.03
CA LYS A 114 23.11 -0.71 -3.14
C LYS A 114 22.05 0.38 -3.18
N ALA A 115 22.43 1.61 -2.82
CA ALA A 115 21.55 2.75 -2.72
C ALA A 115 20.66 2.98 -3.97
N ASP A 116 21.26 2.92 -5.17
CA ASP A 116 20.52 3.10 -6.43
C ASP A 116 19.46 2.01 -6.64
N GLU A 117 19.77 0.77 -6.26
CA GLU A 117 18.80 -0.32 -6.37
C GLU A 117 17.69 -0.19 -5.32
N MET A 118 18.00 0.28 -4.10
CA MET A 118 16.97 0.65 -3.12
C MET A 118 16.00 1.68 -3.71
N VAL A 119 16.53 2.73 -4.34
CA VAL A 119 15.70 3.76 -4.99
C VAL A 119 14.82 3.15 -6.10
N ARG A 120 15.38 2.27 -6.97
CA ARG A 120 14.61 1.59 -8.04
C ARG A 120 13.48 0.71 -7.47
N ILE A 121 13.75 -0.01 -6.39
CA ILE A 121 12.74 -0.85 -5.72
C ILE A 121 11.62 0.04 -5.16
N LEU A 122 11.95 1.16 -4.52
CA LEU A 122 10.95 2.08 -3.97
C LEU A 122 10.14 2.81 -5.06
N VAL A 123 10.73 3.13 -6.22
CA VAL A 123 9.98 3.64 -7.38
C VAL A 123 8.91 2.63 -7.78
N LYS A 124 9.31 1.37 -8.05
CA LYS A 124 8.38 0.29 -8.43
C LYS A 124 7.32 0.03 -7.37
N GLY A 125 7.71 0.07 -6.09
CA GLY A 125 6.78 -0.12 -4.98
C GLY A 125 5.70 0.96 -4.94
N ASN A 126 6.09 2.24 -5.06
CA ASN A 126 5.13 3.34 -5.10
C ASN A 126 4.20 3.27 -6.32
N GLU A 127 4.74 2.96 -7.50
CA GLU A 127 3.95 2.77 -8.72
C GLU A 127 2.94 1.62 -8.57
N ALA A 128 3.32 0.52 -7.94
CA ALA A 128 2.43 -0.62 -7.70
C ALA A 128 1.30 -0.28 -6.72
N VAL A 129 1.58 0.46 -5.64
CA VAL A 129 0.54 0.91 -4.69
C VAL A 129 -0.43 1.88 -5.38
N ALA A 130 0.08 2.83 -6.18
CA ALA A 130 -0.77 3.74 -6.97
C ALA A 130 -1.65 2.97 -7.95
N ALA A 131 -1.12 1.94 -8.62
CA ALA A 131 -1.89 1.09 -9.52
C ALA A 131 -2.98 0.30 -8.78
N THR A 132 -2.68 -0.27 -7.62
CA THR A 132 -3.68 -0.98 -6.77
C THR A 132 -4.82 -0.04 -6.36
N ALA A 133 -4.51 1.20 -5.96
CA ALA A 133 -5.53 2.20 -5.64
C ALA A 133 -6.39 2.54 -6.86
N ARG A 134 -5.77 2.74 -8.03
CA ARG A 134 -6.45 3.09 -9.28
C ARG A 134 -7.39 2.00 -9.77
N GLU A 135 -6.98 0.73 -9.65
CA GLU A 135 -7.82 -0.42 -10.03
C GLU A 135 -9.13 -0.47 -9.23
N LEU A 136 -9.17 0.11 -8.03
CA LEU A 136 -10.33 0.10 -7.16
C LEU A 136 -11.33 1.25 -7.44
N LEU A 137 -10.89 2.35 -8.06
CA LEU A 137 -11.73 3.52 -8.32
C LEU A 137 -13.05 3.22 -9.04
N PRO A 138 -13.08 2.46 -10.15
CA PRO A 138 -14.33 2.21 -10.85
C PRO A 138 -15.40 1.52 -9.98
N LEU A 139 -14.97 0.72 -9.02
CA LEU A 139 -15.86 0.02 -8.10
C LEU A 139 -16.44 0.98 -7.06
N THR A 140 -15.62 1.87 -6.48
CA THR A 140 -16.07 2.85 -5.47
C THR A 140 -16.99 3.91 -6.09
N GLU A 141 -16.68 4.40 -7.29
CA GLU A 141 -17.53 5.32 -8.03
C GLU A 141 -18.89 4.72 -8.36
N LYS A 142 -18.92 3.49 -8.90
CA LYS A 142 -20.16 2.77 -9.19
C LYS A 142 -21.01 2.52 -7.95
N ALA A 143 -20.38 2.28 -6.80
CA ALA A 143 -21.07 2.05 -5.52
C ALA A 143 -21.51 3.35 -4.84
N GLY A 144 -21.12 4.53 -5.34
CA GLY A 144 -21.34 5.81 -4.68
C GLY A 144 -20.55 5.96 -3.37
N ASP A 145 -19.43 5.25 -3.23
CA ASP A 145 -18.59 5.31 -2.04
C ASP A 145 -17.56 6.44 -2.14
N GLN A 146 -18.06 7.67 -2.07
CA GLN A 146 -17.23 8.87 -2.17
C GLN A 146 -16.09 8.91 -1.12
N PRO A 147 -16.30 8.55 0.16
CA PRO A 147 -15.20 8.55 1.13
C PRO A 147 -14.04 7.62 0.75
N THR A 148 -14.34 6.45 0.15
CA THR A 148 -13.27 5.56 -0.35
C THR A 148 -12.63 6.14 -1.62
N THR A 149 -13.40 6.72 -2.53
CA THR A 149 -12.89 7.38 -3.74
C THR A 149 -11.90 8.50 -3.37
N ASP A 150 -12.23 9.34 -2.40
CA ASP A 150 -11.36 10.42 -1.93
C ASP A 150 -10.08 9.88 -1.28
N LEU A 151 -10.19 8.84 -0.45
CA LEU A 151 -9.03 8.15 0.13
C LEU A 151 -8.10 7.61 -0.96
N LEU A 152 -8.64 6.93 -1.97
CA LEU A 152 -7.86 6.37 -3.07
C LEU A 152 -7.17 7.46 -3.89
N SER A 153 -7.87 8.57 -4.18
CA SER A 153 -7.33 9.71 -4.92
C SER A 153 -6.14 10.34 -4.19
N ALA A 154 -6.27 10.56 -2.88
CA ALA A 154 -5.19 11.06 -2.05
C ALA A 154 -3.98 10.10 -2.03
N ARG A 155 -4.23 8.79 -1.94
CA ARG A 155 -3.15 7.79 -1.96
C ARG A 155 -2.41 7.79 -3.30
N MET A 156 -3.13 7.84 -4.42
CA MET A 156 -2.50 7.91 -5.75
C MET A 156 -1.59 9.12 -5.89
N ASP A 157 -2.05 10.31 -5.53
CA ASP A 157 -1.26 11.56 -5.61
C ASP A 157 0.06 11.44 -4.83
N ILE A 158 0.00 10.96 -3.58
CA ILE A 158 1.17 10.80 -2.72
C ILE A 158 2.16 9.79 -3.29
N HIS A 159 1.69 8.65 -3.77
CA HIS A 159 2.57 7.60 -4.32
C HIS A 159 3.18 8.01 -5.67
N GLU A 160 2.43 8.68 -6.54
CA GLU A 160 2.93 9.19 -7.80
C GLU A 160 4.01 10.26 -7.57
N LYS A 161 3.79 11.17 -6.63
CA LYS A 161 4.78 12.17 -6.22
C LYS A 161 6.04 11.53 -5.65
N SER A 162 5.90 10.54 -4.77
CA SER A 162 7.03 9.81 -4.18
C SER A 162 7.83 9.08 -5.25
N ALA A 163 7.17 8.41 -6.19
CA ALA A 163 7.81 7.73 -7.31
C ALA A 163 8.56 8.73 -8.22
N TRP A 164 7.96 9.89 -8.52
CA TRP A 164 8.61 10.94 -9.28
C TRP A 164 9.90 11.44 -8.59
N MET A 165 9.82 11.79 -7.30
CA MET A 165 10.97 12.28 -6.54
C MET A 165 12.11 11.25 -6.49
N LEU A 166 11.79 9.98 -6.28
CA LEU A 166 12.76 8.88 -6.28
C LEU A 166 13.39 8.68 -7.67
N ARG A 167 12.58 8.72 -8.72
CA ARG A 167 13.06 8.54 -10.11
C ARG A 167 14.03 9.64 -10.50
N SER A 168 13.79 10.88 -10.06
CA SER A 168 14.68 12.02 -10.32
C SER A 168 16.10 11.84 -9.74
N LEU A 169 16.28 10.97 -8.74
CA LEU A 169 17.61 10.63 -8.21
C LEU A 169 18.40 9.64 -9.10
N LEU A 170 17.72 9.01 -10.06
CA LEU A 170 18.30 8.03 -10.97
C LEU A 170 18.65 8.62 -12.35
N GLU A 171 18.24 9.88 -12.58
CA GLU A 171 18.54 10.63 -13.80
C GLU A 171 19.90 11.32 -13.63
N GLY A 172 20.94 10.77 -14.30
CA GLY A 172 22.31 11.32 -14.24
C GLY A 172 23.28 10.55 -15.11
#